data_d0a092675d5dd3165b15e50426b9f411
#
_entry.id   d0a092675d5dd3165b15e50426b9f411
#
_cell.length_a   1.000
_cell.length_b   1.000
_cell.length_c   1.000
_cell.angle_alpha   90.00
_cell.angle_beta   90.00
_cell.angle_gamma   90.00
#
_symmetry.space_group_name_H-M   'P 1'
#
loop_
_entity.id
_entity.type
_entity.pdbx_description
1 polymer ?
#
loop_
_entity_poly.entity_id
_entity_poly.type
_entity_poly.pdbx_seq_one_letter_code
_entity_poly.pdbx_strand_id
1 'polypeptide(L)'
;MRKNILPAGLVFALGAGVSMNALAQAKPDVMVKQRQAVMTLQGKYLGPLVAVAQGKVPYNAAVVQRNAGFLDNLSRMPWDTFDPSTRNEKTRALPAIYENSAKFKEYANRLENETSKLVTLSRGGDEAAVKAQIGAIGKVCGACHDDFRQK
;
A
#
# COMPACT_ATOMS: atom_id res chain seq x y z
N MET A 1 69.98 19.68 -41.88
CA MET A 1 68.73 20.31 -41.44
C MET A 1 67.65 19.26 -41.46
N ARG A 2 67.32 18.62 -40.32
CA ARG A 2 66.25 17.59 -40.20
C ARG A 2 65.09 18.23 -39.44
N LYS A 3 63.94 18.38 -40.13
CA LYS A 3 62.70 18.88 -39.56
C LYS A 3 61.94 17.73 -38.92
N ASN A 4 61.82 17.74 -37.59
CA ASN A 4 60.97 16.82 -36.84
C ASN A 4 59.51 17.29 -36.92
N ILE A 5 58.64 16.46 -37.50
CA ILE A 5 57.19 16.64 -37.51
C ILE A 5 56.63 15.77 -36.39
N LEU A 6 56.06 16.40 -35.35
CA LEU A 6 55.26 15.71 -34.31
C LEU A 6 53.88 15.38 -34.85
N PRO A 7 53.35 14.20 -34.63
CA PRO A 7 51.95 13.92 -34.93
C PRO A 7 51.06 14.42 -33.78
N ALA A 8 50.05 15.20 -34.15
CA ALA A 8 48.98 15.62 -33.24
C ALA A 8 48.10 14.43 -32.89
N GLY A 9 48.17 14.01 -31.64
CA GLY A 9 47.31 12.98 -31.10
C GLY A 9 45.86 13.47 -30.91
N LEU A 10 44.91 12.89 -31.64
CA LEU A 10 43.47 13.13 -31.53
C LEU A 10 42.96 12.35 -30.33
N VAL A 11 42.68 13.04 -29.20
CA VAL A 11 42.05 12.45 -28.03
C VAL A 11 40.55 12.38 -28.29
N PHE A 12 40.04 11.18 -28.56
CA PHE A 12 38.60 10.89 -28.60
C PHE A 12 38.13 10.72 -27.15
N ALA A 13 37.47 11.75 -26.61
CA ALA A 13 36.74 11.64 -25.35
C ALA A 13 35.43 10.88 -25.61
N LEU A 14 35.41 9.59 -25.26
CA LEU A 14 34.16 8.80 -25.14
C LEU A 14 33.35 9.34 -23.96
N GLY A 15 32.41 10.23 -24.22
CA GLY A 15 31.37 10.60 -23.28
C GLY A 15 30.43 9.42 -23.06
N ALA A 16 30.63 8.68 -21.97
CA ALA A 16 29.67 7.69 -21.49
C ALA A 16 28.40 8.44 -21.04
N GLY A 17 27.42 8.56 -21.93
CA GLY A 17 26.08 9.03 -21.59
C GLY A 17 25.42 8.05 -20.63
N VAL A 18 25.40 8.37 -19.34
CA VAL A 18 24.58 7.66 -18.36
C VAL A 18 23.12 7.98 -18.67
N SER A 19 22.46 7.09 -19.42
CA SER A 19 21.01 7.12 -19.59
C SER A 19 20.39 6.80 -18.23
N MET A 20 20.05 7.85 -17.47
CA MET A 20 19.18 7.71 -16.30
C MET A 20 17.81 7.27 -16.84
N ASN A 21 17.51 5.98 -16.78
CA ASN A 21 16.16 5.48 -16.91
C ASN A 21 15.36 6.06 -15.74
N ALA A 22 14.72 7.23 -15.95
CA ALA A 22 13.69 7.71 -15.06
C ALA A 22 12.60 6.64 -15.07
N LEU A 23 12.47 5.90 -13.96
CA LEU A 23 11.33 5.01 -13.76
C LEU A 23 10.09 5.88 -13.92
N ALA A 24 9.37 5.71 -15.04
CA ALA A 24 8.21 6.50 -15.33
C ALA A 24 7.17 6.26 -14.22
N GLN A 25 6.94 7.29 -13.40
CA GLN A 25 5.90 7.25 -12.38
C GLN A 25 4.55 6.96 -13.07
N ALA A 26 3.75 6.08 -12.46
CA ALA A 26 2.45 5.74 -13.01
C ALA A 26 1.57 6.99 -13.17
N LYS A 27 0.75 7.05 -14.22
CA LYS A 27 -0.17 8.17 -14.44
C LYS A 27 -1.16 8.31 -13.27
N PRO A 28 -1.59 9.53 -12.91
CA PRO A 28 -2.48 9.78 -11.78
C PRO A 28 -3.76 8.93 -11.79
N ASP A 29 -4.42 8.80 -12.95
CA ASP A 29 -5.62 7.97 -13.08
C ASP A 29 -5.34 6.46 -12.86
N VAL A 30 -4.15 6.00 -13.23
CA VAL A 30 -3.72 4.61 -12.99
C VAL A 30 -3.49 4.38 -11.50
N MET A 31 -2.81 5.31 -10.80
CA MET A 31 -2.62 5.24 -9.35
C MET A 31 -3.96 5.19 -8.60
N VAL A 32 -4.95 5.99 -9.03
CA VAL A 32 -6.30 5.93 -8.45
C VAL A 32 -6.94 4.56 -8.64
N LYS A 33 -6.85 3.97 -9.84
CA LYS A 33 -7.38 2.62 -10.12
C LYS A 33 -6.67 1.55 -9.28
N GLN A 34 -5.35 1.66 -9.11
CA GLN A 34 -4.55 0.73 -8.31
C GLN A 34 -5.00 0.72 -6.84
N ARG A 35 -5.08 1.91 -6.18
CA ARG A 35 -5.55 1.97 -4.79
C ARG A 35 -6.98 1.49 -4.62
N GLN A 36 -7.87 1.78 -5.57
CA GLN A 36 -9.25 1.31 -5.55
C GLN A 36 -9.33 -0.22 -5.65
N ALA A 37 -8.52 -0.83 -6.50
CA ALA A 37 -8.44 -2.28 -6.63
C ALA A 37 -7.93 -2.93 -5.34
N VAL A 38 -6.86 -2.39 -4.74
CA VAL A 38 -6.34 -2.87 -3.45
C VAL A 38 -7.38 -2.76 -2.34
N MET A 39 -8.06 -1.61 -2.20
CA MET A 39 -9.11 -1.41 -1.20
C MET A 39 -10.31 -2.37 -1.41
N THR A 40 -10.66 -2.67 -2.65
CA THR A 40 -11.69 -3.66 -2.98
C THR A 40 -11.28 -5.06 -2.54
N LEU A 41 -10.02 -5.45 -2.78
CA LEU A 41 -9.49 -6.73 -2.34
C LEU A 41 -9.36 -6.83 -0.82
N GLN A 42 -8.97 -5.75 -0.13
CA GLN A 42 -9.01 -5.70 1.33
C GLN A 42 -10.42 -6.00 1.85
N GLY A 43 -11.45 -5.37 1.27
CA GLY A 43 -12.85 -5.65 1.61
C GLY A 43 -13.25 -7.11 1.36
N LYS A 44 -12.80 -7.71 0.25
CA LYS A 44 -13.05 -9.11 -0.09
C LYS A 44 -12.51 -10.07 0.97
N TYR A 45 -11.32 -9.84 1.49
CA TYR A 45 -10.70 -10.74 2.48
C TYR A 45 -11.06 -10.40 3.92
N LEU A 46 -11.37 -9.14 4.23
CA LEU A 46 -11.85 -8.73 5.55
C LEU A 46 -13.31 -9.18 5.79
N GLY A 47 -14.18 -9.14 4.80
CA GLY A 47 -15.61 -9.47 4.93
C GLY A 47 -15.87 -10.82 5.62
N PRO A 48 -15.28 -11.94 5.13
CA PRO A 48 -15.42 -13.25 5.79
C PRO A 48 -14.87 -13.28 7.22
N LEU A 49 -13.77 -12.56 7.49
CA LEU A 49 -13.22 -12.45 8.86
C LEU A 49 -14.19 -11.72 9.80
N VAL A 50 -14.81 -10.65 9.33
CA VAL A 50 -15.84 -9.93 10.10
C VAL A 50 -17.06 -10.82 10.35
N ALA A 51 -17.49 -11.62 9.38
CA ALA A 51 -18.57 -12.56 9.57
C ALA A 51 -18.27 -13.61 10.66
N VAL A 52 -17.02 -14.10 10.72
CA VAL A 52 -16.55 -14.98 11.80
C VAL A 52 -16.55 -14.24 13.15
N ALA A 53 -16.02 -13.01 13.20
CA ALA A 53 -15.96 -12.25 14.44
C ALA A 53 -17.35 -11.92 15.01
N GLN A 54 -18.35 -11.74 14.12
CA GLN A 54 -19.74 -11.51 14.49
C GLN A 54 -20.54 -12.80 14.78
N GLY A 55 -19.92 -13.96 14.69
CA GLY A 55 -20.60 -15.26 14.89
C GLY A 55 -21.60 -15.62 13.79
N LYS A 56 -21.58 -14.93 12.63
CA LYS A 56 -22.47 -15.21 11.50
C LYS A 56 -22.11 -16.48 10.74
N VAL A 57 -20.86 -16.88 10.81
CA VAL A 57 -20.33 -18.12 10.24
C VAL A 57 -19.41 -18.81 11.24
N PRO A 58 -19.29 -20.16 11.20
CA PRO A 58 -18.41 -20.92 12.08
C PRO A 58 -16.93 -20.49 11.90
N TYR A 59 -16.15 -20.54 12.98
CA TYR A 59 -14.72 -20.34 12.92
C TYR A 59 -14.03 -21.49 12.17
N ASN A 60 -13.23 -21.16 11.17
CA ASN A 60 -12.38 -22.10 10.46
C ASN A 60 -10.95 -21.54 10.41
N ALA A 61 -10.05 -22.16 11.15
CA ALA A 61 -8.67 -21.68 11.29
C ALA A 61 -7.95 -21.52 9.96
N ALA A 62 -8.09 -22.48 9.04
CA ALA A 62 -7.42 -22.41 7.72
C ALA A 62 -7.92 -21.24 6.88
N VAL A 63 -9.23 -20.98 6.89
CA VAL A 63 -9.84 -19.85 6.17
C VAL A 63 -9.40 -18.52 6.81
N VAL A 64 -9.39 -18.45 8.13
CA VAL A 64 -8.95 -17.25 8.87
C VAL A 64 -7.49 -16.94 8.59
N GLN A 65 -6.59 -17.92 8.73
CA GLN A 65 -5.16 -17.76 8.46
C GLN A 65 -4.89 -17.27 7.02
N ARG A 66 -5.53 -17.92 6.04
CA ARG A 66 -5.41 -17.53 4.62
C ARG A 66 -5.84 -16.08 4.40
N ASN A 67 -7.01 -15.70 4.89
CA ASN A 67 -7.57 -14.38 4.67
C ASN A 67 -6.78 -13.30 5.44
N ALA A 68 -6.28 -13.62 6.64
CA ALA A 68 -5.39 -12.75 7.41
C ALA A 68 -4.09 -12.47 6.64
N GLY A 69 -3.48 -13.49 6.05
CA GLY A 69 -2.27 -13.33 5.24
C GLY A 69 -2.48 -12.46 3.99
N PHE A 70 -3.59 -12.65 3.26
CA PHE A 70 -3.92 -11.80 2.12
C PHE A 70 -4.20 -10.36 2.55
N LEU A 71 -4.91 -10.16 3.65
CA LEU A 71 -5.21 -8.84 4.17
C LEU A 71 -3.94 -8.10 4.62
N ASP A 72 -3.01 -8.78 5.29
CA ASP A 72 -1.73 -8.20 5.71
C ASP A 72 -0.88 -7.76 4.50
N ASN A 73 -0.77 -8.60 3.47
CA ASN A 73 -0.08 -8.20 2.24
C ASN A 73 -0.73 -6.99 1.57
N LEU A 74 -2.05 -6.98 1.44
CA LEU A 74 -2.79 -5.90 0.80
C LEU A 74 -2.75 -4.60 1.61
N SER A 75 -2.64 -4.67 2.94
CA SER A 75 -2.58 -3.48 3.80
C SER A 75 -1.36 -2.59 3.53
N ARG A 76 -0.31 -3.13 2.92
CA ARG A 76 0.96 -2.45 2.61
C ARG A 76 1.01 -1.80 1.23
N MET A 77 0.07 -2.14 0.36
CA MET A 77 0.17 -1.84 -1.08
C MET A 77 -0.35 -0.48 -1.54
N PRO A 78 -1.37 0.16 -0.90
CA PRO A 78 -2.03 1.30 -1.55
C PRO A 78 -1.37 2.66 -1.31
N TRP A 79 -0.43 2.77 -0.39
CA TRP A 79 -0.04 4.05 0.21
C TRP A 79 0.75 4.96 -0.72
N ASP A 80 1.60 4.41 -1.56
CA ASP A 80 2.37 5.11 -2.59
C ASP A 80 1.51 5.69 -3.71
N THR A 81 0.30 5.16 -3.88
CA THR A 81 -0.66 5.63 -4.90
C THR A 81 -1.46 6.86 -4.45
N PHE A 82 -1.31 7.31 -3.19
CA PHE A 82 -1.87 8.57 -2.70
C PHE A 82 -0.92 9.75 -2.92
N ASP A 83 -0.35 9.83 -4.12
CA ASP A 83 0.54 10.90 -4.55
C ASP A 83 -0.25 12.20 -4.77
N PRO A 84 0.33 13.39 -4.44
CA PRO A 84 -0.33 14.69 -4.65
C PRO A 84 -0.79 14.96 -6.09
N SER A 85 -0.15 14.35 -7.10
CA SER A 85 -0.59 14.44 -8.49
C SER A 85 -2.00 13.87 -8.73
N THR A 86 -2.47 12.99 -7.82
CA THR A 86 -3.81 12.39 -7.89
C THR A 86 -4.91 13.23 -7.23
N ARG A 87 -4.58 14.43 -6.71
CA ARG A 87 -5.53 15.29 -5.95
C ARG A 87 -6.77 15.66 -6.76
N ASN A 88 -6.61 15.89 -8.05
CA ASN A 88 -7.68 16.34 -8.95
C ASN A 88 -8.38 15.18 -9.69
N GLU A 89 -7.98 13.94 -9.42
CA GLU A 89 -8.59 12.78 -10.03
C GLU A 89 -9.96 12.47 -9.43
N LYS A 90 -10.87 11.89 -10.24
CA LYS A 90 -12.19 11.46 -9.77
C LYS A 90 -12.05 10.27 -8.82
N THR A 91 -12.22 10.52 -7.53
CA THR A 91 -12.05 9.53 -6.46
C THR A 91 -12.94 9.88 -5.27
N ARG A 92 -13.16 8.90 -4.37
CA ARG A 92 -13.82 9.16 -3.07
C ARG A 92 -12.81 9.58 -1.98
N ALA A 93 -11.52 9.60 -2.27
CA ALA A 93 -10.50 10.10 -1.34
C ALA A 93 -10.64 11.62 -1.20
N LEU A 94 -10.65 12.12 0.03
CA LEU A 94 -10.78 13.55 0.32
C LEU A 94 -9.43 14.25 0.19
N PRO A 95 -9.40 15.55 -0.18
CA PRO A 95 -8.19 16.37 -0.18
C PRO A 95 -7.46 16.40 1.17
N ALA A 96 -8.18 16.19 2.26
CA ALA A 96 -7.64 16.10 3.62
C ALA A 96 -6.49 15.09 3.77
N ILE A 97 -6.38 14.08 2.89
CA ILE A 97 -5.25 13.14 2.85
C ILE A 97 -3.92 13.88 2.66
N TYR A 98 -3.90 14.90 1.81
CA TYR A 98 -2.69 15.66 1.49
C TYR A 98 -2.46 16.79 2.48
N GLU A 99 -3.50 17.30 3.12
CA GLU A 99 -3.47 18.37 4.11
C GLU A 99 -3.04 17.86 5.49
N ASN A 100 -3.49 16.65 5.85
CA ASN A 100 -3.20 15.96 7.11
C ASN A 100 -2.40 14.66 6.88
N SER A 101 -1.36 14.73 6.06
CA SER A 101 -0.59 13.56 5.62
C SER A 101 0.02 12.76 6.78
N ALA A 102 0.40 13.43 7.88
CA ALA A 102 0.91 12.76 9.08
C ALA A 102 -0.15 11.84 9.71
N LYS A 103 -1.38 12.34 9.88
CA LYS A 103 -2.51 11.54 10.41
C LYS A 103 -2.90 10.42 9.46
N PHE A 104 -2.89 10.69 8.15
CA PHE A 104 -3.14 9.64 7.15
C PHE A 104 -2.11 8.51 7.24
N LYS A 105 -0.82 8.85 7.34
CA LYS A 105 0.27 7.88 7.51
C LYS A 105 0.14 7.09 8.83
N GLU A 106 -0.31 7.74 9.90
CA GLU A 106 -0.58 7.05 11.18
C GLU A 106 -1.62 5.94 11.00
N TYR A 107 -2.75 6.21 10.30
CA TYR A 107 -3.75 5.18 10.01
C TYR A 107 -3.20 4.06 9.13
N ALA A 108 -2.38 4.38 8.13
CA ALA A 108 -1.72 3.39 7.30
C ALA A 108 -0.85 2.44 8.13
N ASN A 109 0.06 2.99 8.93
CA ASN A 109 0.95 2.23 9.81
C ASN A 109 0.15 1.40 10.84
N ARG A 110 -0.93 1.96 11.39
CA ARG A 110 -1.78 1.26 12.34
C ARG A 110 -2.49 0.08 11.68
N LEU A 111 -3.01 0.24 10.46
CA LEU A 111 -3.62 -0.88 9.73
C LEU A 111 -2.61 -2.00 9.47
N GLU A 112 -1.41 -1.68 9.02
CA GLU A 112 -0.34 -2.66 8.79
C GLU A 112 0.02 -3.43 10.07
N ASN A 113 0.14 -2.73 11.19
CA ASN A 113 0.44 -3.36 12.48
C ASN A 113 -0.70 -4.28 12.95
N GLU A 114 -1.96 -3.84 12.85
CA GLU A 114 -3.10 -4.64 13.28
C GLU A 114 -3.32 -5.88 12.38
N THR A 115 -3.05 -5.78 11.08
CA THR A 115 -3.14 -6.95 10.17
C THR A 115 -2.02 -7.94 10.42
N SER A 116 -0.79 -7.49 10.65
CA SER A 116 0.34 -8.34 11.01
C SER A 116 0.10 -9.08 12.35
N LYS A 117 -0.47 -8.38 13.33
CA LYS A 117 -0.88 -8.99 14.60
C LYS A 117 -1.96 -10.07 14.40
N LEU A 118 -2.92 -9.84 13.50
CA LEU A 118 -3.92 -10.84 13.15
C LEU A 118 -3.28 -12.11 12.57
N VAL A 119 -2.29 -11.97 11.68
CA VAL A 119 -1.54 -13.12 11.12
C VAL A 119 -0.91 -13.94 12.25
N THR A 120 -0.28 -13.29 13.22
CA THR A 120 0.35 -13.95 14.36
C THR A 120 -0.68 -14.67 15.22
N LEU A 121 -1.76 -13.99 15.62
CA LEU A 121 -2.82 -14.55 16.45
C LEU A 121 -3.55 -15.72 15.79
N SER A 122 -3.78 -15.64 14.46
CA SER A 122 -4.46 -16.69 13.71
C SER A 122 -3.73 -18.05 13.74
N ARG A 123 -2.42 -18.04 13.99
CA ARG A 123 -1.60 -19.25 14.12
C ARG A 123 -1.63 -19.84 15.54
N GLY A 124 -1.95 -19.04 16.53
CA GLY A 124 -1.94 -19.44 17.96
C GLY A 124 -3.16 -20.21 18.43
N GLY A 125 -4.23 -20.32 17.64
CA GLY A 125 -5.43 -21.11 17.97
C GLY A 125 -6.41 -20.44 18.95
N ASP A 126 -6.13 -19.25 19.47
CA ASP A 126 -7.05 -18.50 20.33
C ASP A 126 -8.09 -17.75 19.48
N GLU A 127 -9.27 -18.38 19.35
CA GLU A 127 -10.39 -17.82 18.59
C GLU A 127 -10.89 -16.49 19.17
N ALA A 128 -10.91 -16.32 20.47
CA ALA A 128 -11.38 -15.10 21.11
C ALA A 128 -10.45 -13.92 20.81
N ALA A 129 -9.13 -14.13 20.91
CA ALA A 129 -8.12 -13.14 20.57
C ALA A 129 -8.18 -12.77 19.07
N VAL A 130 -8.37 -13.76 18.19
CA VAL A 130 -8.55 -13.53 16.75
C VAL A 130 -9.77 -12.67 16.46
N LYS A 131 -10.92 -12.98 17.04
CA LYS A 131 -12.17 -12.20 16.87
C LYS A 131 -12.01 -10.76 17.36
N ALA A 132 -11.38 -10.57 18.51
CA ALA A 132 -11.08 -9.23 19.04
C ALA A 132 -10.18 -8.44 18.09
N GLN A 133 -9.15 -9.08 17.53
CA GLN A 133 -8.22 -8.47 16.59
C GLN A 133 -8.87 -8.07 15.27
N ILE A 134 -9.79 -8.90 14.75
CA ILE A 134 -10.59 -8.55 13.56
C ILE A 134 -11.42 -7.29 13.84
N GLY A 135 -12.00 -7.17 15.02
CA GLY A 135 -12.72 -5.98 15.46
C GLY A 135 -11.83 -4.74 15.51
N ALA A 136 -10.58 -4.87 15.97
CA ALA A 136 -9.60 -3.78 16.00
C ALA A 136 -9.27 -3.28 14.58
N ILE A 137 -9.05 -4.18 13.62
CA ILE A 137 -8.85 -3.83 12.21
C ILE A 137 -10.05 -3.05 11.66
N GLY A 138 -11.27 -3.54 11.92
CA GLY A 138 -12.48 -2.84 11.47
C GLY A 138 -12.59 -1.41 12.00
N LYS A 139 -12.20 -1.17 13.26
CA LYS A 139 -12.16 0.17 13.86
C LYS A 139 -11.16 1.09 13.16
N VAL A 140 -9.97 0.58 12.81
CA VAL A 140 -8.96 1.38 12.07
C VAL A 140 -9.48 1.75 10.69
N CYS A 141 -10.08 0.79 9.96
CA CYS A 141 -10.67 1.06 8.65
C CYS A 141 -11.78 2.13 8.74
N GLY A 142 -12.68 2.02 9.73
CA GLY A 142 -13.76 2.96 9.95
C GLY A 142 -13.24 4.37 10.25
N ALA A 143 -12.35 4.52 11.21
CA ALA A 143 -11.80 5.80 11.62
C ALA A 143 -11.05 6.52 10.47
N CYS A 144 -10.25 5.78 9.68
CA CYS A 144 -9.60 6.35 8.50
C CYS A 144 -10.63 6.79 7.44
N HIS A 145 -11.67 6.00 7.20
CA HIS A 145 -12.72 6.34 6.24
C HIS A 145 -13.56 7.54 6.68
N ASP A 146 -13.79 7.72 7.98
CA ASP A 146 -14.52 8.89 8.50
C ASP A 146 -13.75 10.20 8.27
N ASP A 147 -12.43 10.18 8.38
CA ASP A 147 -11.57 11.35 8.20
C ASP A 147 -11.22 11.65 6.73
N PHE A 148 -11.06 10.61 5.89
CA PHE A 148 -10.38 10.72 4.61
C PHE A 148 -11.16 10.20 3.40
N ARG A 149 -12.39 9.74 3.58
CA ARG A 149 -13.22 9.19 2.50
C ARG A 149 -14.59 9.85 2.44
N GLN A 150 -15.02 10.24 1.24
CA GLN A 150 -16.38 10.72 0.96
C GLN A 150 -17.40 9.61 1.29
N LYS A 151 -18.48 9.97 1.98
CA LYS A 151 -19.61 9.07 2.34
C LYS A 151 -20.45 8.70 1.14
#